data_0a369588621b97d3e1f35bfb04ef1139
#
_entry.id   0a369588621b97d3e1f35bfb04ef1139
#
_cell.length_a   1.000
_cell.length_b   1.000
_cell.length_c   1.000
_cell.angle_alpha   90.00
_cell.angle_beta   90.00
_cell.angle_gamma   90.00
#
_symmetry.space_group_name_H-M   'P 1'
#
loop_
_entity.id
_entity.type
_entity.pdbx_description
1 polymer ?
#
loop_
_entity_poly.entity_id
_entity_poly.type
_entity_poly.pdbx_seq_one_letter_code
_entity_poly.pdbx_strand_id
1 'polypeptide(L)'
;MTIVAVNRCLRQKGFYKTHPEPKLLNWLDLVALGTVCDVVPLLGLNRAFVRQGLKVMAQRKNIGLKALIDKSNITEAPSAFHLGYVLGPRINACGRVGEAALGNKLLCASSEFEANFLADKLNAFNDQRKEIEAYVLLKAIEILEGSPQEYPIAFVSGHDWHQGVIGIVAGKLKERYNVPAFVMSIEADEVKGSARSIAGIDLGALIIAAKEQGLLTKGGGHTMAAGFSLEEDKLDAFKKFAGEYVKSRLGEEKIVPVLEIDGRLSVSGATPALADSLSELEPYGSGNTEPRLMLTNVQIKKASIVGSGHVRCFLSGDNGGSIKAMAFRIADTELGQALLNSGGGLYN
;
A
#
# COMPACT_ATOMS: atom_id res chain seq x y z
N MET A 1 12.65 -20.85 4.72
CA MET A 1 12.82 -22.34 4.69
C MET A 1 14.27 -22.75 4.43
N THR A 2 14.96 -22.22 3.42
CA THR A 2 16.35 -22.57 3.07
C THR A 2 17.31 -22.42 4.26
N ILE A 3 17.28 -21.31 4.98
CA ILE A 3 18.17 -21.07 6.12
C ILE A 3 17.98 -22.11 7.25
N VAL A 4 16.73 -22.56 7.47
CA VAL A 4 16.43 -23.62 8.45
C VAL A 4 17.02 -24.97 8.01
N ALA A 5 16.89 -25.31 6.72
CA ALA A 5 17.45 -26.53 6.16
C ALA A 5 18.99 -26.53 6.24
N VAL A 6 19.63 -25.41 5.86
CA VAL A 6 21.08 -25.23 5.98
C VAL A 6 21.54 -25.36 7.44
N ASN A 7 20.87 -24.69 8.36
CA ASN A 7 21.19 -24.76 9.78
C ASN A 7 21.09 -26.20 10.32
N ARG A 8 20.02 -26.93 9.92
CA ARG A 8 19.85 -28.33 10.27
C ARG A 8 20.99 -29.22 9.72
N CYS A 9 21.35 -29.01 8.47
CA CYS A 9 22.44 -29.72 7.81
C CYS A 9 23.80 -29.48 8.53
N LEU A 10 24.11 -28.22 8.85
CA LEU A 10 25.32 -27.85 9.58
C LEU A 10 25.35 -28.47 10.97
N ARG A 11 24.22 -28.51 11.67
CA ARG A 11 24.10 -29.20 12.97
C ARG A 11 24.38 -30.69 12.83
N GLN A 12 23.80 -31.35 11.83
CA GLN A 12 24.03 -32.78 11.60
C GLN A 12 25.48 -33.11 11.23
N LYS A 13 26.15 -32.20 10.50
CA LYS A 13 27.60 -32.34 10.18
C LYS A 13 28.52 -31.97 11.31
N GLY A 14 28.02 -31.61 12.49
CA GLY A 14 28.83 -31.26 13.65
C GLY A 14 29.53 -29.89 13.57
N PHE A 15 29.15 -29.04 12.62
CA PHE A 15 29.75 -27.70 12.45
C PHE A 15 29.68 -26.87 13.74
N TYR A 16 28.57 -26.96 14.47
CA TYR A 16 28.35 -26.20 15.70
C TYR A 16 29.05 -26.75 16.94
N LYS A 17 29.90 -27.81 16.79
CA LYS A 17 30.80 -28.23 17.87
C LYS A 17 31.94 -27.23 18.09
N THR A 18 32.30 -26.49 17.04
CA THR A 18 33.38 -25.51 17.02
C THR A 18 32.96 -24.10 16.73
N HIS A 19 31.70 -23.88 16.29
CA HIS A 19 31.14 -22.59 15.95
C HIS A 19 29.83 -22.37 16.71
N PRO A 20 29.49 -21.11 17.07
CA PRO A 20 28.22 -20.83 17.71
C PRO A 20 27.05 -21.05 16.75
N GLU A 21 26.02 -21.75 17.22
CA GLU A 21 24.81 -21.93 16.42
C GLU A 21 23.95 -20.66 16.44
N PRO A 22 23.51 -20.13 15.26
CA PRO A 22 22.69 -18.94 15.21
C PRO A 22 21.28 -19.22 15.76
N LYS A 23 20.78 -18.31 16.58
CA LYS A 23 19.39 -18.34 17.07
C LYS A 23 18.45 -17.77 16.02
N LEU A 24 18.04 -18.62 15.05
CA LEU A 24 17.23 -18.20 13.90
C LEU A 24 15.93 -17.45 14.28
N LEU A 25 15.34 -17.77 15.43
CA LEU A 25 14.15 -17.09 15.93
C LEU A 25 14.36 -15.60 16.22
N ASN A 26 15.62 -15.19 16.48
CA ASN A 26 15.93 -13.78 16.71
C ASN A 26 15.85 -12.94 15.43
N TRP A 27 15.80 -13.56 14.24
CA TRP A 27 15.68 -12.88 12.95
C TRP A 27 14.26 -12.85 12.42
N LEU A 28 13.27 -13.23 13.23
CA LEU A 28 11.87 -13.19 12.83
C LEU A 28 11.34 -11.76 12.66
N ASP A 29 11.97 -10.77 13.26
CA ASP A 29 11.71 -9.34 13.00
C ASP A 29 11.95 -8.97 11.52
N LEU A 30 13.08 -9.41 10.95
CA LEU A 30 13.40 -9.22 9.54
C LEU A 30 12.46 -10.03 8.63
N VAL A 31 12.11 -11.26 9.03
CA VAL A 31 11.14 -12.09 8.30
C VAL A 31 9.76 -11.42 8.30
N ALA A 32 9.32 -10.89 9.43
CA ALA A 32 8.05 -10.17 9.52
C ALA A 32 8.05 -8.93 8.62
N LEU A 33 9.12 -8.13 8.67
CA LEU A 33 9.27 -6.95 7.83
C LEU A 33 9.17 -7.31 6.34
N GLY A 34 9.97 -8.28 5.87
CA GLY A 34 9.94 -8.72 4.47
C GLY A 34 8.58 -9.28 4.07
N THR A 35 7.97 -10.13 4.89
CA THR A 35 6.66 -10.74 4.62
C THR A 35 5.57 -9.68 4.42
N VAL A 36 5.52 -8.68 5.29
CA VAL A 36 4.50 -7.61 5.20
C VAL A 36 4.81 -6.64 4.06
N CYS A 37 6.06 -6.21 3.90
CA CYS A 37 6.46 -5.26 2.85
C CYS A 37 6.28 -5.82 1.43
N ASP A 38 6.40 -7.14 1.26
CA ASP A 38 6.21 -7.85 -0.02
C ASP A 38 4.75 -8.32 -0.21
N VAL A 39 3.86 -7.88 0.66
CA VAL A 39 2.41 -8.15 0.61
C VAL A 39 2.09 -9.66 0.55
N VAL A 40 2.92 -10.49 1.18
CA VAL A 40 2.71 -11.95 1.24
C VAL A 40 1.46 -12.24 2.06
N PRO A 41 0.56 -13.16 1.62
CA PRO A 41 -0.65 -13.50 2.37
C PRO A 41 -0.36 -13.95 3.79
N LEU A 42 -0.98 -13.31 4.77
CA LEU A 42 -0.84 -13.60 6.21
C LEU A 42 -1.72 -14.79 6.62
N LEU A 43 -1.45 -15.94 6.01
CA LEU A 43 -2.13 -17.21 6.27
C LEU A 43 -1.14 -18.24 6.87
N GLY A 44 -1.66 -19.14 7.67
CA GLY A 44 -0.90 -20.27 8.20
C GLY A 44 0.46 -19.85 8.79
N LEU A 45 1.55 -20.38 8.22
CA LEU A 45 2.91 -20.16 8.71
C LEU A 45 3.38 -18.71 8.55
N ASN A 46 3.00 -18.02 7.45
CA ASN A 46 3.37 -16.63 7.24
C ASN A 46 2.80 -15.73 8.34
N ARG A 47 1.52 -15.94 8.70
CA ARG A 47 0.89 -15.22 9.82
C ARG A 47 1.59 -15.52 11.16
N ALA A 48 1.95 -16.77 11.41
CA ALA A 48 2.68 -17.14 12.62
C ALA A 48 4.06 -16.47 12.69
N PHE A 49 4.79 -16.39 11.57
CA PHE A 49 6.07 -15.71 11.50
C PHE A 49 5.93 -14.21 11.73
N VAL A 50 4.94 -13.56 11.13
CA VAL A 50 4.71 -12.13 11.35
C VAL A 50 4.31 -11.87 12.81
N ARG A 51 3.38 -12.65 13.38
CA ARG A 51 2.96 -12.53 14.79
C ARG A 51 4.14 -12.66 15.76
N GLN A 52 5.00 -13.65 15.54
CA GLN A 52 6.17 -13.84 16.38
C GLN A 52 7.27 -12.81 16.08
N GLY A 53 7.46 -12.43 14.84
CA GLY A 53 8.44 -11.43 14.42
C GLY A 53 8.15 -10.04 14.98
N LEU A 54 6.88 -9.64 15.08
CA LEU A 54 6.47 -8.40 15.75
C LEU A 54 6.87 -8.39 17.23
N LYS A 55 6.74 -9.55 17.94
CA LYS A 55 7.19 -9.69 19.33
C LYS A 55 8.71 -9.58 19.45
N VAL A 56 9.45 -10.12 18.47
CA VAL A 56 10.92 -10.00 18.44
C VAL A 56 11.31 -8.56 18.15
N MET A 57 10.66 -7.90 17.19
CA MET A 57 10.90 -6.51 16.82
C MET A 57 10.64 -5.55 17.99
N ALA A 58 9.61 -5.80 18.79
CA ALA A 58 9.30 -5.02 19.99
C ALA A 58 10.44 -5.04 21.03
N GLN A 59 11.32 -6.07 21.01
CA GLN A 59 12.51 -6.13 21.85
C GLN A 59 13.64 -5.18 21.40
N ARG A 60 13.52 -4.59 20.19
CA ARG A 60 14.47 -3.60 19.63
C ARG A 60 15.93 -4.05 19.61
N LYS A 61 16.19 -5.35 19.41
CA LYS A 61 17.54 -5.92 19.41
C LYS A 61 18.31 -5.67 18.12
N ASN A 62 17.63 -5.61 16.97
CA ASN A 62 18.24 -5.21 15.72
C ASN A 62 18.46 -3.69 15.75
N ILE A 63 19.73 -3.28 15.73
CA ILE A 63 20.16 -1.88 15.89
C ILE A 63 19.59 -1.01 14.75
N GLY A 64 19.59 -1.51 13.52
CA GLY A 64 19.06 -0.80 12.36
C GLY A 64 17.55 -0.59 12.43
N LEU A 65 16.80 -1.66 12.79
CA LEU A 65 15.35 -1.55 12.98
C LEU A 65 15.00 -0.64 14.16
N LYS A 66 15.74 -0.72 15.27
CA LYS A 66 15.59 0.18 16.41
C LYS A 66 15.71 1.64 15.97
N ALA A 67 16.80 1.98 15.26
CA ALA A 67 17.02 3.34 14.78
C ALA A 67 15.91 3.82 13.86
N LEU A 68 15.43 2.97 12.93
CA LEU A 68 14.35 3.33 12.01
C LEU A 68 13.00 3.52 12.73
N ILE A 69 12.69 2.67 13.71
CA ILE A 69 11.49 2.77 14.55
C ILE A 69 11.51 4.08 15.33
N ASP A 70 12.63 4.40 15.99
CA ASP A 70 12.80 5.61 16.79
C ASP A 70 12.68 6.87 15.91
N LYS A 71 13.33 6.90 14.75
CA LYS A 71 13.25 8.00 13.78
C LYS A 71 11.88 8.12 13.10
N SER A 72 11.06 7.07 13.15
CA SER A 72 9.69 7.08 12.65
C SER A 72 8.66 7.50 13.71
N ASN A 73 9.10 7.85 14.92
CA ASN A 73 8.27 8.24 16.07
C ASN A 73 7.24 7.16 16.46
N ILE A 74 7.60 5.86 16.30
CA ILE A 74 6.77 4.75 16.77
C ILE A 74 7.08 4.52 18.25
N THR A 75 6.15 4.92 19.10
CA THR A 75 6.29 4.83 20.57
C THR A 75 5.67 3.56 21.14
N GLU A 76 4.66 3.02 20.47
CA GLU A 76 3.98 1.78 20.81
C GLU A 76 4.69 0.53 20.25
N ALA A 77 4.14 -0.65 20.58
CA ALA A 77 4.62 -1.90 20.01
C ALA A 77 4.41 -1.92 18.48
N PRO A 78 5.42 -2.32 17.69
CA PRO A 78 5.27 -2.42 16.24
C PRO A 78 4.14 -3.37 15.84
N SER A 79 3.36 -2.98 14.83
CA SER A 79 2.28 -3.75 14.24
C SER A 79 2.52 -3.99 12.74
N ALA A 80 1.71 -4.82 12.10
CA ALA A 80 1.76 -5.01 10.66
C ALA A 80 1.55 -3.70 9.90
N PHE A 81 0.70 -2.79 10.41
CA PHE A 81 0.54 -1.45 9.87
C PHE A 81 1.86 -0.67 9.84
N HIS A 82 2.61 -0.67 10.96
CA HIS A 82 3.90 0.01 11.01
C HIS A 82 4.90 -0.58 10.00
N LEU A 83 4.91 -1.90 9.81
CA LEU A 83 5.77 -2.53 8.81
C LEU A 83 5.39 -2.13 7.39
N GLY A 84 4.13 -2.21 7.02
CA GLY A 84 3.65 -1.97 5.66
C GLY A 84 3.60 -0.49 5.27
N TYR A 85 3.25 0.40 6.21
CA TYR A 85 2.96 1.80 5.90
C TYR A 85 3.95 2.81 6.49
N VAL A 86 4.79 2.40 7.42
CA VAL A 86 5.78 3.31 8.05
C VAL A 86 7.21 2.90 7.75
N LEU A 87 7.62 1.69 8.11
CA LEU A 87 9.00 1.23 7.96
C LEU A 87 9.32 0.80 6.52
N GLY A 88 8.45 0.00 5.90
CA GLY A 88 8.60 -0.50 4.54
C GLY A 88 8.75 0.62 3.50
N PRO A 89 7.89 1.63 3.47
CA PRO A 89 8.04 2.76 2.56
C PRO A 89 9.37 3.51 2.68
N ARG A 90 9.93 3.63 3.90
CA ARG A 90 11.23 4.26 4.13
C ARG A 90 12.39 3.43 3.55
N ILE A 91 12.37 2.13 3.80
CA ILE A 91 13.35 1.19 3.25
C ILE A 91 13.27 1.15 1.72
N ASN A 92 12.05 1.11 1.18
CA ASN A 92 11.83 1.05 -0.26
C ASN A 92 12.10 2.37 -0.99
N ALA A 93 12.05 3.51 -0.30
CA ALA A 93 12.28 4.82 -0.91
C ALA A 93 13.69 4.94 -1.50
N CYS A 94 14.70 4.36 -0.85
CA CYS A 94 16.07 4.39 -1.35
C CYS A 94 16.25 3.70 -2.71
N GLY A 95 15.50 2.63 -2.99
CA GLY A 95 15.49 1.98 -4.30
C GLY A 95 14.69 2.71 -5.38
N ARG A 96 13.90 3.72 -4.99
CA ARG A 96 13.08 4.52 -5.91
C ARG A 96 13.74 5.83 -6.33
N VAL A 97 14.33 6.56 -5.36
CA VAL A 97 14.87 7.93 -5.56
C VAL A 97 16.31 8.09 -5.10
N GLY A 98 16.96 7.02 -4.67
CA GLY A 98 18.32 7.07 -4.11
C GLY A 98 19.13 5.80 -4.34
N GLU A 99 19.94 5.43 -3.36
CA GLU A 99 20.82 4.26 -3.35
C GLU A 99 20.10 3.00 -2.84
N ALA A 100 19.78 2.04 -3.69
CA ALA A 100 19.07 0.80 -3.34
C ALA A 100 19.71 -0.01 -2.20
N ALA A 101 21.03 0.04 -2.02
CA ALA A 101 21.76 -0.72 -1.01
C ALA A 101 21.57 -0.21 0.44
N LEU A 102 21.07 1.01 0.65
CA LEU A 102 21.00 1.62 1.98
C LEU A 102 20.07 0.89 2.94
N GLY A 103 18.94 0.37 2.43
CA GLY A 103 18.04 -0.45 3.24
C GLY A 103 18.73 -1.68 3.83
N ASN A 104 19.48 -2.40 3.02
CA ASN A 104 20.27 -3.54 3.45
C ASN A 104 21.37 -3.14 4.45
N LYS A 105 22.11 -2.06 4.17
CA LYS A 105 23.15 -1.55 5.07
C LYS A 105 22.57 -1.23 6.44
N LEU A 106 21.40 -0.58 6.49
CA LEU A 106 20.71 -0.30 7.76
C LEU A 106 20.39 -1.57 8.53
N LEU A 107 19.76 -2.57 7.90
CA LEU A 107 19.36 -3.82 8.56
C LEU A 107 20.54 -4.65 9.05
N CYS A 108 21.74 -4.46 8.49
CA CYS A 108 23.00 -5.09 8.84
C CYS A 108 23.94 -4.18 9.66
N ALA A 109 23.50 -2.99 10.05
CA ALA A 109 24.34 -2.05 10.81
C ALA A 109 24.83 -2.65 12.12
N SER A 110 26.12 -2.45 12.42
CA SER A 110 26.80 -3.00 13.59
C SER A 110 27.00 -1.99 14.73
N SER A 111 26.76 -0.70 14.47
CA SER A 111 26.86 0.36 15.47
C SER A 111 25.62 1.27 15.45
N GLU A 112 25.29 1.85 16.62
CA GLU A 112 24.19 2.80 16.73
C GLU A 112 24.45 4.08 15.93
N PHE A 113 25.70 4.51 15.81
CA PHE A 113 26.07 5.67 15.00
C PHE A 113 25.74 5.46 13.52
N GLU A 114 26.21 4.34 12.95
CA GLU A 114 25.91 3.95 11.57
C GLU A 114 24.40 3.79 11.33
N ALA A 115 23.72 3.09 12.22
CA ALA A 115 22.27 2.87 12.11
C ALA A 115 21.47 4.17 12.13
N ASN A 116 21.78 5.10 13.02
CA ASN A 116 21.12 6.39 13.08
C ASN A 116 21.39 7.22 11.81
N PHE A 117 22.62 7.26 11.33
CA PHE A 117 22.99 7.95 10.09
C PHE A 117 22.22 7.40 8.88
N LEU A 118 22.14 6.07 8.74
CA LEU A 118 21.40 5.41 7.66
C LEU A 118 19.89 5.61 7.79
N ALA A 119 19.34 5.57 9.00
CA ALA A 119 17.92 5.82 9.24
C ALA A 119 17.52 7.26 8.88
N ASP A 120 18.36 8.25 9.18
CA ASP A 120 18.14 9.64 8.78
C ASP A 120 18.14 9.80 7.25
N LYS A 121 19.09 9.15 6.54
CA LYS A 121 19.08 9.12 5.08
C LYS A 121 17.82 8.49 4.50
N LEU A 122 17.36 7.37 5.04
CA LEU A 122 16.14 6.71 4.58
C LEU A 122 14.90 7.57 4.80
N ASN A 123 14.83 8.31 5.92
CA ASN A 123 13.77 9.29 6.14
C ASN A 123 13.80 10.39 5.09
N ALA A 124 14.97 10.97 4.81
CA ALA A 124 15.13 12.03 3.80
C ALA A 124 14.68 11.54 2.40
N PHE A 125 15.11 10.35 1.97
CA PHE A 125 14.66 9.77 0.71
C PHE A 125 13.15 9.48 0.68
N ASN A 126 12.57 9.05 1.80
CA ASN A 126 11.13 8.83 1.85
C ASN A 126 10.34 10.14 1.76
N ASP A 127 10.84 11.23 2.33
CA ASP A 127 10.19 12.53 2.24
C ASP A 127 10.35 13.12 0.82
N GLN A 128 11.53 13.02 0.23
CA GLN A 128 11.74 13.36 -1.18
C GLN A 128 10.82 12.56 -2.12
N ARG A 129 10.71 11.25 -1.92
CA ARG A 129 9.79 10.42 -2.69
C ARG A 129 8.34 10.90 -2.56
N LYS A 130 7.88 11.27 -1.34
CA LYS A 130 6.52 11.80 -1.13
C LYS A 130 6.27 13.11 -1.86
N GLU A 131 7.26 14.00 -1.88
CA GLU A 131 7.18 15.29 -2.60
C GLU A 131 7.06 15.07 -4.11
N ILE A 132 7.96 14.23 -4.68
CA ILE A 132 7.91 13.88 -6.10
C ILE A 132 6.57 13.20 -6.45
N GLU A 133 6.13 12.25 -5.62
CA GLU A 133 4.86 11.55 -5.79
C GLU A 133 3.66 12.51 -5.78
N ALA A 134 3.63 13.46 -4.83
CA ALA A 134 2.55 14.45 -4.72
C ALA A 134 2.52 15.35 -5.95
N TYR A 135 3.66 15.80 -6.44
CA TYR A 135 3.77 16.61 -7.66
C TYR A 135 3.24 15.86 -8.88
N VAL A 136 3.73 14.63 -9.12
CA VAL A 136 3.31 13.82 -10.27
C VAL A 136 1.81 13.50 -10.20
N LEU A 137 1.30 13.17 -9.01
CA LEU A 137 -0.12 12.90 -8.81
C LEU A 137 -0.99 14.13 -9.13
N LEU A 138 -0.59 15.31 -8.65
CA LEU A 138 -1.31 16.56 -8.95
C LEU A 138 -1.36 16.81 -10.45
N LYS A 139 -0.22 16.72 -11.14
CA LYS A 139 -0.16 16.90 -12.60
C LYS A 139 -0.99 15.86 -13.37
N ALA A 140 -0.97 14.61 -12.92
CA ALA A 140 -1.76 13.56 -13.52
C ALA A 140 -3.27 13.80 -13.37
N ILE A 141 -3.72 14.31 -12.22
CA ILE A 141 -5.11 14.69 -11.98
C ILE A 141 -5.51 15.88 -12.86
N GLU A 142 -4.67 16.94 -12.92
CA GLU A 142 -4.91 18.08 -13.80
C GLU A 142 -5.14 17.66 -15.27
N ILE A 143 -4.33 16.72 -15.78
CA ILE A 143 -4.47 16.18 -17.15
C ILE A 143 -5.79 15.41 -17.31
N LEU A 144 -6.15 14.56 -16.35
CA LEU A 144 -7.36 13.72 -16.43
C LEU A 144 -8.64 14.55 -16.31
N GLU A 145 -8.66 15.57 -15.47
CA GLU A 145 -9.82 16.44 -15.24
C GLU A 145 -9.92 17.56 -16.29
N GLY A 146 -8.81 17.89 -16.94
CA GLY A 146 -8.76 18.92 -18.00
C GLY A 146 -9.30 18.48 -19.37
N SER A 147 -9.57 17.18 -19.58
CA SER A 147 -10.04 16.67 -20.88
C SER A 147 -11.02 15.50 -20.69
N PRO A 148 -12.07 15.42 -21.52
CA PRO A 148 -12.96 14.26 -21.52
C PRO A 148 -12.20 12.97 -21.79
N GLN A 149 -12.46 11.94 -21.01
CA GLN A 149 -11.84 10.63 -21.21
C GLN A 149 -12.66 9.81 -22.22
N GLU A 150 -12.05 9.48 -23.34
CA GLU A 150 -12.67 8.69 -24.43
C GLU A 150 -12.90 7.22 -24.03
N TYR A 151 -12.00 6.70 -23.18
CA TYR A 151 -11.99 5.30 -22.74
C TYR A 151 -12.09 5.21 -21.23
N PRO A 152 -12.57 4.08 -20.69
CA PRO A 152 -12.64 3.84 -19.24
C PRO A 152 -11.25 3.47 -18.66
N ILE A 153 -10.26 4.33 -18.91
CA ILE A 153 -8.87 4.21 -18.40
C ILE A 153 -8.36 5.58 -17.96
N ALA A 154 -7.57 5.61 -16.91
CA ALA A 154 -6.78 6.78 -16.57
C ALA A 154 -5.42 6.67 -17.27
N PHE A 155 -5.24 7.41 -18.36
CA PHE A 155 -4.04 7.34 -19.18
C PHE A 155 -3.34 8.70 -19.21
N VAL A 156 -2.18 8.79 -18.58
CA VAL A 156 -1.44 10.03 -18.43
C VAL A 156 0.05 9.84 -18.68
N SER A 157 0.66 10.84 -19.30
CA SER A 157 2.09 10.93 -19.50
C SER A 157 2.60 12.32 -19.16
N GLY A 158 3.86 12.39 -18.76
CA GLY A 158 4.51 13.68 -18.53
C GLY A 158 6.01 13.57 -18.73
N HIS A 159 6.62 14.68 -19.20
CA HIS A 159 8.06 14.77 -19.34
C HIS A 159 8.72 14.81 -17.96
N ASP A 160 9.85 14.12 -17.83
CA ASP A 160 10.70 14.09 -16.64
C ASP A 160 10.00 13.62 -15.35
N TRP A 161 8.90 12.90 -15.47
CA TRP A 161 8.29 12.29 -14.29
C TRP A 161 9.18 11.16 -13.77
N HIS A 162 9.51 11.22 -12.49
CA HIS A 162 10.44 10.27 -11.92
C HIS A 162 9.90 8.83 -11.97
N GLN A 163 10.61 7.94 -12.69
CA GLN A 163 10.18 6.55 -12.95
C GLN A 163 9.93 5.75 -11.66
N GLY A 164 10.64 6.06 -10.56
CA GLY A 164 10.47 5.40 -9.26
C GLY A 164 9.10 5.63 -8.59
N VAL A 165 8.33 6.65 -9.03
CA VAL A 165 7.02 7.00 -8.42
C VAL A 165 5.81 6.73 -9.33
N ILE A 166 5.99 6.62 -10.66
CA ILE A 166 4.85 6.45 -11.58
C ILE A 166 3.95 5.26 -11.23
N GLY A 167 4.53 4.16 -10.73
CA GLY A 167 3.76 3.00 -10.30
C GLY A 167 2.94 3.22 -9.03
N ILE A 168 3.37 4.12 -8.15
CA ILE A 168 2.60 4.52 -6.96
C ILE A 168 1.46 5.43 -7.39
N VAL A 169 1.74 6.39 -8.26
CA VAL A 169 0.73 7.30 -8.83
C VAL A 169 -0.34 6.52 -9.59
N ALA A 170 0.03 5.53 -10.42
CA ALA A 170 -0.92 4.65 -11.09
C ALA A 170 -1.86 3.95 -10.09
N GLY A 171 -1.33 3.47 -8.95
CA GLY A 171 -2.14 2.91 -7.87
C GLY A 171 -3.17 3.90 -7.32
N LYS A 172 -2.74 5.13 -7.04
CA LYS A 172 -3.63 6.18 -6.51
C LYS A 172 -4.70 6.64 -7.51
N LEU A 173 -4.34 6.77 -8.80
CA LEU A 173 -5.31 7.10 -9.85
C LEU A 173 -6.33 5.98 -10.03
N LYS A 174 -5.88 4.71 -10.04
CA LYS A 174 -6.77 3.54 -10.07
C LYS A 174 -7.76 3.56 -8.91
N GLU A 175 -7.32 3.89 -7.69
CA GLU A 175 -8.20 4.00 -6.51
C GLU A 175 -9.17 5.18 -6.60
N ARG A 176 -8.70 6.34 -7.06
CA ARG A 176 -9.52 7.56 -7.18
C ARG A 176 -10.63 7.42 -8.23
N TYR A 177 -10.30 6.88 -9.40
CA TYR A 177 -11.23 6.83 -10.55
C TYR A 177 -11.87 5.47 -10.76
N ASN A 178 -11.45 4.44 -10.03
CA ASN A 178 -11.93 3.05 -10.17
C ASN A 178 -11.86 2.52 -11.61
N VAL A 179 -10.80 2.86 -12.33
CA VAL A 179 -10.48 2.39 -13.68
C VAL A 179 -9.03 1.96 -13.76
N PRO A 180 -8.64 1.13 -14.74
CA PRO A 180 -7.21 0.85 -14.97
C PRO A 180 -6.44 2.14 -15.22
N ALA A 181 -5.29 2.30 -14.57
CA ALA A 181 -4.47 3.50 -14.66
C ALA A 181 -3.11 3.19 -15.27
N PHE A 182 -2.72 4.01 -16.26
CA PHE A 182 -1.45 3.97 -16.96
C PHE A 182 -0.76 5.32 -16.74
N VAL A 183 0.40 5.29 -16.11
CA VAL A 183 1.20 6.50 -15.84
C VAL A 183 2.58 6.34 -16.45
N MET A 184 2.98 7.30 -17.26
CA MET A 184 4.20 7.22 -18.05
C MET A 184 5.11 8.44 -17.84
N SER A 185 6.40 8.18 -17.86
CA SER A 185 7.45 9.18 -17.94
C SER A 185 8.00 9.20 -19.37
N ILE A 186 8.15 10.38 -19.93
CA ILE A 186 8.77 10.62 -21.23
C ILE A 186 10.16 11.19 -20.97
N GLU A 187 11.20 10.48 -21.42
CA GLU A 187 12.59 10.91 -21.33
C GLU A 187 13.22 10.76 -22.71
N ALA A 188 13.60 11.87 -23.33
CA ALA A 188 13.98 11.93 -24.75
C ALA A 188 12.87 11.29 -25.62
N ASP A 189 13.18 10.27 -26.42
CA ASP A 189 12.22 9.58 -27.30
C ASP A 189 11.69 8.27 -26.70
N GLU A 190 12.11 7.91 -25.45
CA GLU A 190 11.66 6.70 -24.75
C GLU A 190 10.60 7.02 -23.71
N VAL A 191 9.50 6.28 -23.76
CA VAL A 191 8.43 6.33 -22.76
C VAL A 191 8.52 5.09 -21.89
N LYS A 192 8.58 5.30 -20.57
CA LYS A 192 8.50 4.22 -19.57
C LYS A 192 7.22 4.34 -18.78
N GLY A 193 6.44 3.27 -18.76
CA GLY A 193 5.13 3.25 -18.15
C GLY A 193 4.99 2.22 -17.03
N SER A 194 4.11 2.54 -16.11
CA SER A 194 3.61 1.62 -15.09
C SER A 194 2.09 1.66 -15.07
N ALA A 195 1.47 0.48 -15.03
CA ALA A 195 0.02 0.36 -14.98
C ALA A 195 -0.47 -0.39 -13.74
N ARG A 196 -1.68 -0.05 -13.30
CA ARG A 196 -2.41 -0.72 -12.22
C ARG A 196 -3.82 -1.02 -12.68
N SER A 197 -4.30 -2.22 -12.36
CA SER A 197 -5.61 -2.71 -12.80
C SER A 197 -6.66 -2.70 -11.70
N ILE A 198 -7.89 -2.88 -12.16
CA ILE A 198 -9.07 -3.22 -11.35
C ILE A 198 -9.48 -4.68 -11.61
N ALA A 199 -10.37 -5.22 -10.81
CA ALA A 199 -10.93 -6.55 -11.03
C ALA A 199 -11.56 -6.65 -12.44
N GLY A 200 -11.36 -7.78 -13.11
CA GLY A 200 -11.91 -8.04 -14.45
C GLY A 200 -10.98 -7.65 -15.61
N ILE A 201 -9.91 -6.89 -15.39
CA ILE A 201 -8.95 -6.51 -16.43
C ILE A 201 -7.58 -7.11 -16.15
N ASP A 202 -7.08 -7.92 -17.07
CA ASP A 202 -5.73 -8.51 -17.01
C ASP A 202 -4.72 -7.63 -17.77
N LEU A 203 -3.90 -6.88 -17.02
CA LEU A 203 -2.85 -6.05 -17.60
C LEU A 203 -1.70 -6.89 -18.21
N GLY A 204 -1.40 -8.04 -17.65
CA GLY A 204 -0.37 -8.91 -18.20
C GLY A 204 -0.71 -9.32 -19.64
N ALA A 205 -1.94 -9.79 -19.86
CA ALA A 205 -2.44 -10.13 -21.18
C ALA A 205 -2.49 -8.92 -22.13
N LEU A 206 -2.95 -7.75 -21.65
CA LEU A 206 -2.98 -6.51 -22.43
C LEU A 206 -1.58 -6.12 -22.92
N ILE A 207 -0.60 -6.12 -22.02
CA ILE A 207 0.78 -5.72 -22.36
C ILE A 207 1.44 -6.72 -23.32
N ILE A 208 1.18 -8.02 -23.18
CA ILE A 208 1.67 -9.02 -24.12
C ILE A 208 1.07 -8.78 -25.52
N ALA A 209 -0.24 -8.60 -25.61
CA ALA A 209 -0.91 -8.33 -26.89
C ALA A 209 -0.44 -7.02 -27.54
N ALA A 210 -0.24 -5.96 -26.77
CA ALA A 210 0.30 -4.69 -27.27
C ALA A 210 1.73 -4.87 -27.82
N LYS A 211 2.56 -5.68 -27.15
CA LYS A 211 3.92 -5.98 -27.60
C LYS A 211 3.93 -6.80 -28.90
N GLU A 212 3.04 -7.78 -29.03
CA GLU A 212 2.88 -8.58 -30.26
C GLU A 212 2.47 -7.72 -31.45
N GLN A 213 1.72 -6.63 -31.21
CA GLN A 213 1.36 -5.65 -32.26
C GLN A 213 2.46 -4.61 -32.54
N GLY A 214 3.62 -4.70 -31.89
CA GLY A 214 4.72 -3.75 -32.09
C GLY A 214 4.48 -2.36 -31.51
N LEU A 215 3.50 -2.21 -30.59
CA LEU A 215 3.21 -0.96 -29.89
C LEU A 215 4.17 -0.72 -28.72
N LEU A 216 4.78 -1.77 -28.20
CA LEU A 216 5.71 -1.70 -27.07
C LEU A 216 7.06 -2.28 -27.43
N THR A 217 8.14 -1.63 -27.01
CA THR A 217 9.51 -2.13 -27.16
C THR A 217 9.82 -3.19 -26.09
N LYS A 218 9.36 -2.96 -24.86
CA LYS A 218 9.49 -3.87 -23.71
C LYS A 218 8.19 -3.85 -22.91
N GLY A 219 7.91 -4.94 -22.23
CA GLY A 219 6.77 -4.98 -21.34
C GLY A 219 6.57 -6.34 -20.72
N GLY A 220 5.93 -6.33 -19.54
CA GLY A 220 5.55 -7.51 -18.80
C GLY A 220 4.78 -7.13 -17.53
N GLY A 221 4.16 -8.11 -16.93
CA GLY A 221 3.36 -7.89 -15.74
C GLY A 221 2.54 -9.09 -15.36
N HIS A 222 1.63 -8.84 -14.45
CA HIS A 222 0.62 -9.77 -13.96
C HIS A 222 -0.76 -9.13 -14.09
N THR A 223 -1.80 -9.84 -13.72
CA THR A 223 -3.18 -9.37 -13.84
C THR A 223 -3.38 -7.95 -13.30
N MET A 224 -2.83 -7.61 -12.13
CA MET A 224 -3.11 -6.35 -11.43
C MET A 224 -2.07 -5.25 -11.63
N ALA A 225 -0.90 -5.55 -12.20
CA ALA A 225 0.18 -4.58 -12.36
C ALA A 225 1.08 -4.94 -13.53
N ALA A 226 1.51 -3.92 -14.28
CA ALA A 226 2.43 -4.10 -15.40
C ALA A 226 3.41 -2.92 -15.50
N GLY A 227 4.57 -3.20 -16.09
CA GLY A 227 5.55 -2.21 -16.51
C GLY A 227 5.83 -2.38 -18.01
N PHE A 228 6.09 -1.28 -18.70
CA PHE A 228 6.31 -1.30 -20.15
C PHE A 228 7.16 -0.13 -20.62
N SER A 229 7.71 -0.26 -21.82
CA SER A 229 8.39 0.84 -22.54
C SER A 229 7.91 0.86 -23.99
N LEU A 230 7.87 2.06 -24.56
CA LEU A 230 7.51 2.31 -25.96
C LEU A 230 8.24 3.55 -26.48
N GLU A 231 8.24 3.73 -27.77
CA GLU A 231 8.67 4.96 -28.45
C GLU A 231 7.56 6.02 -28.35
N GLU A 232 7.90 7.30 -28.24
CA GLU A 232 6.92 8.36 -28.01
C GLU A 232 5.88 8.46 -29.14
N ASP A 233 6.30 8.22 -30.37
CA ASP A 233 5.41 8.20 -31.56
C ASP A 233 4.34 7.10 -31.53
N LYS A 234 4.51 6.06 -30.68
CA LYS A 234 3.53 4.98 -30.46
C LYS A 234 2.53 5.27 -29.35
N LEU A 235 2.67 6.37 -28.63
CA LEU A 235 1.89 6.65 -27.41
C LEU A 235 0.38 6.68 -27.68
N ASP A 236 -0.05 7.40 -28.72
CA ASP A 236 -1.47 7.51 -29.07
C ASP A 236 -2.05 6.18 -29.57
N ALA A 237 -1.28 5.44 -30.36
CA ALA A 237 -1.68 4.11 -30.83
C ALA A 237 -1.83 3.13 -29.65
N PHE A 238 -0.92 3.17 -28.68
CA PHE A 238 -1.01 2.35 -27.48
C PHE A 238 -2.18 2.77 -26.58
N LYS A 239 -2.45 4.09 -26.44
CA LYS A 239 -3.61 4.60 -25.69
C LYS A 239 -4.92 4.07 -26.27
N LYS A 240 -5.06 4.16 -27.60
CA LYS A 240 -6.24 3.64 -28.33
C LYS A 240 -6.39 2.15 -28.11
N PHE A 241 -5.33 1.38 -28.33
CA PHE A 241 -5.33 -0.09 -28.14
C PHE A 241 -5.73 -0.47 -26.72
N ALA A 242 -5.09 0.15 -25.70
CA ALA A 242 -5.39 -0.13 -24.29
C ALA A 242 -6.83 0.24 -23.93
N GLY A 243 -7.31 1.38 -24.45
CA GLY A 243 -8.68 1.84 -24.25
C GLY A 243 -9.72 0.90 -24.85
N GLU A 244 -9.52 0.47 -26.10
CA GLU A 244 -10.39 -0.49 -26.79
C GLU A 244 -10.37 -1.86 -26.09
N TYR A 245 -9.20 -2.32 -25.68
CA TYR A 245 -9.06 -3.58 -24.94
C TYR A 245 -9.85 -3.54 -23.63
N VAL A 246 -9.70 -2.49 -22.83
CA VAL A 246 -10.42 -2.33 -21.56
C VAL A 246 -11.93 -2.20 -21.81
N LYS A 247 -12.34 -1.37 -22.76
CA LYS A 247 -13.76 -1.20 -23.13
C LYS A 247 -14.42 -2.52 -23.56
N SER A 248 -13.71 -3.33 -24.33
CA SER A 248 -14.23 -4.64 -24.78
C SER A 248 -14.42 -5.65 -23.65
N ARG A 249 -13.63 -5.51 -22.55
CA ARG A 249 -13.71 -6.43 -21.40
C ARG A 249 -14.72 -5.97 -20.35
N LEU A 250 -14.89 -4.65 -20.17
CA LEU A 250 -15.83 -4.09 -19.23
C LEU A 250 -17.27 -4.08 -19.77
N GLY A 251 -17.44 -4.11 -21.10
CA GLY A 251 -18.74 -3.90 -21.72
C GLY A 251 -19.28 -2.47 -21.47
N GLU A 252 -20.59 -2.34 -21.47
CA GLU A 252 -21.29 -1.06 -21.19
C GLU A 252 -21.58 -0.87 -19.68
N GLU A 253 -21.36 -1.88 -18.86
CA GLU A 253 -21.62 -1.82 -17.43
C GLU A 253 -20.56 -1.01 -16.68
N LYS A 254 -21.02 -0.04 -15.89
CA LYS A 254 -20.15 0.66 -14.95
C LYS A 254 -19.73 -0.31 -13.83
N ILE A 255 -18.44 -0.46 -13.63
CA ILE A 255 -17.93 -1.19 -12.45
C ILE A 255 -18.28 -0.40 -11.20
N VAL A 256 -19.26 -0.91 -10.46
CA VAL A 256 -19.65 -0.35 -9.17
C VAL A 256 -18.67 -0.91 -8.12
N PRO A 257 -17.97 -0.04 -7.38
CA PRO A 257 -17.15 -0.50 -6.26
C PRO A 257 -17.99 -1.24 -5.23
N VAL A 258 -17.57 -2.45 -4.86
CA VAL A 258 -18.22 -3.25 -3.82
C VAL A 258 -17.44 -3.13 -2.53
N LEU A 259 -18.11 -2.73 -1.46
CA LEU A 259 -17.57 -2.77 -0.11
C LEU A 259 -18.05 -4.05 0.58
N GLU A 260 -17.13 -5.00 0.76
CA GLU A 260 -17.41 -6.21 1.52
C GLU A 260 -17.47 -5.89 3.02
N ILE A 261 -18.51 -6.41 3.68
CA ILE A 261 -18.81 -6.20 5.10
C ILE A 261 -18.94 -7.57 5.77
N ASP A 262 -18.17 -7.78 6.84
CA ASP A 262 -18.13 -9.06 7.57
C ASP A 262 -19.31 -9.23 8.53
N GLY A 263 -19.96 -8.14 8.95
CA GLY A 263 -21.09 -8.23 9.86
C GLY A 263 -21.78 -6.90 10.12
N ARG A 264 -22.92 -6.98 10.83
CA ARG A 264 -23.69 -5.82 11.28
C ARG A 264 -23.51 -5.62 12.79
N LEU A 265 -23.49 -4.39 13.23
CA LEU A 265 -23.30 -4.04 14.61
C LEU A 265 -24.20 -2.86 14.99
N SER A 266 -24.81 -2.89 16.17
CA SER A 266 -25.43 -1.70 16.74
C SER A 266 -24.38 -0.77 17.36
N VAL A 267 -24.69 0.51 17.51
CA VAL A 267 -23.77 1.46 18.18
C VAL A 267 -23.43 1.02 19.59
N SER A 268 -24.40 0.47 20.32
CA SER A 268 -24.20 -0.08 21.67
C SER A 268 -23.34 -1.34 21.71
N GLY A 269 -23.27 -2.09 20.61
CA GLY A 269 -22.41 -3.27 20.45
C GLY A 269 -20.95 -2.92 20.13
N ALA A 270 -20.67 -1.71 19.71
CA ALA A 270 -19.31 -1.23 19.45
C ALA A 270 -18.58 -0.93 20.77
N THR A 271 -18.19 -1.97 21.46
CA THR A 271 -17.58 -1.91 22.79
C THR A 271 -16.06 -2.10 22.74
N PRO A 272 -15.30 -1.61 23.74
CA PRO A 272 -13.87 -1.94 23.87
C PRO A 272 -13.62 -3.45 23.92
N ALA A 273 -14.46 -4.23 24.59
CA ALA A 273 -14.32 -5.69 24.67
C ALA A 273 -14.42 -6.36 23.30
N LEU A 274 -15.28 -5.86 22.39
CA LEU A 274 -15.31 -6.35 21.01
C LEU A 274 -14.01 -5.99 20.27
N ALA A 275 -13.51 -4.78 20.44
CA ALA A 275 -12.24 -4.35 19.84
C ALA A 275 -11.06 -5.22 20.32
N ASP A 276 -11.00 -5.52 21.62
CA ASP A 276 -9.98 -6.41 22.20
C ASP A 276 -10.10 -7.83 21.60
N SER A 277 -11.30 -8.36 21.45
CA SER A 277 -11.52 -9.68 20.83
C SER A 277 -11.12 -9.71 19.36
N LEU A 278 -11.38 -8.63 18.61
CA LEU A 278 -10.94 -8.51 17.21
C LEU A 278 -9.43 -8.42 17.11
N SER A 279 -8.76 -7.76 18.07
CA SER A 279 -7.29 -7.67 18.08
C SER A 279 -6.59 -9.02 18.23
N GLU A 280 -7.25 -10.05 18.79
CA GLU A 280 -6.72 -11.41 18.84
C GLU A 280 -6.53 -12.05 17.45
N LEU A 281 -7.26 -11.54 16.45
CA LEU A 281 -7.15 -11.98 15.06
C LEU A 281 -5.92 -11.38 14.33
N GLU A 282 -5.24 -10.42 14.93
CA GLU A 282 -4.01 -9.84 14.37
C GLU A 282 -2.85 -10.86 14.22
N PRO A 283 -1.88 -10.58 13.33
CA PRO A 283 -1.71 -9.39 12.48
C PRO A 283 -2.63 -9.40 11.26
N TYR A 284 -3.26 -8.26 10.97
CA TYR A 284 -4.02 -8.04 9.75
C TYR A 284 -3.13 -7.68 8.57
N GLY A 285 -3.57 -7.99 7.34
CA GLY A 285 -2.86 -7.72 6.10
C GLY A 285 -3.41 -8.53 4.94
N SER A 286 -2.62 -8.72 3.90
CA SER A 286 -3.01 -9.54 2.75
C SER A 286 -3.47 -10.94 3.19
N GLY A 287 -4.63 -11.39 2.73
CA GLY A 287 -5.21 -12.72 3.06
C GLY A 287 -5.75 -12.88 4.49
N ASN A 288 -5.55 -11.90 5.38
CA ASN A 288 -6.16 -11.82 6.71
C ASN A 288 -6.59 -10.36 6.93
N THR A 289 -7.66 -9.95 6.24
CA THR A 289 -8.16 -8.58 6.27
C THR A 289 -8.76 -8.24 7.63
N GLU A 290 -8.64 -6.98 8.03
CA GLU A 290 -9.31 -6.47 9.22
C GLU A 290 -10.83 -6.53 9.02
N PRO A 291 -11.60 -7.10 9.96
CA PRO A 291 -13.05 -7.19 9.85
C PRO A 291 -13.71 -5.82 9.73
N ARG A 292 -14.59 -5.68 8.74
CA ARG A 292 -15.39 -4.48 8.50
C ARG A 292 -16.80 -4.70 9.00
N LEU A 293 -17.21 -3.88 9.95
CA LEU A 293 -18.52 -3.97 10.56
C LEU A 293 -19.37 -2.75 10.15
N MET A 294 -20.60 -3.01 9.70
CA MET A 294 -21.57 -1.97 9.37
C MET A 294 -22.37 -1.60 10.61
N LEU A 295 -22.30 -0.35 11.01
CA LEU A 295 -23.22 0.18 12.01
C LEU A 295 -24.58 0.45 11.35
N THR A 296 -25.66 -0.04 11.95
CA THR A 296 -27.03 0.11 11.43
C THR A 296 -27.84 1.09 12.25
N ASN A 297 -28.77 1.79 11.60
CA ASN A 297 -29.67 2.78 12.22
C ASN A 297 -28.93 3.84 13.02
N VAL A 298 -27.91 4.43 12.40
CA VAL A 298 -27.03 5.41 13.03
C VAL A 298 -27.49 6.82 12.73
N GLN A 299 -27.57 7.66 13.75
CA GLN A 299 -27.77 9.10 13.62
C GLN A 299 -26.47 9.86 13.88
N ILE A 300 -26.09 10.72 12.97
CA ILE A 300 -24.92 11.60 13.13
C ILE A 300 -25.38 12.82 13.94
N LYS A 301 -25.03 12.89 15.22
CA LYS A 301 -25.41 14.00 16.12
C LYS A 301 -24.58 15.25 15.89
N LYS A 302 -23.31 15.05 15.51
CA LYS A 302 -22.37 16.14 15.24
C LYS A 302 -21.27 15.63 14.33
N ALA A 303 -20.92 16.40 13.33
CA ALA A 303 -19.72 16.21 12.53
C ALA A 303 -18.89 17.49 12.50
N SER A 304 -17.57 17.37 12.45
CA SER A 304 -16.65 18.50 12.40
C SER A 304 -15.33 18.12 11.75
N ILE A 305 -14.73 19.04 11.02
CA ILE A 305 -13.38 18.88 10.48
C ILE A 305 -12.38 19.01 11.64
N VAL A 306 -11.39 18.12 11.67
CA VAL A 306 -10.30 18.12 12.66
C VAL A 306 -8.96 17.82 11.95
N GLY A 307 -7.89 18.46 12.45
CA GLY A 307 -6.55 18.32 11.84
C GLY A 307 -6.53 18.68 10.35
N SER A 308 -5.75 17.95 9.58
CA SER A 308 -5.55 18.17 8.14
C SER A 308 -6.58 17.41 7.30
N GLY A 309 -7.88 17.82 7.33
CA GLY A 309 -8.91 17.27 6.46
C GLY A 309 -9.55 15.96 6.93
N HIS A 310 -9.53 15.65 8.24
CA HIS A 310 -10.27 14.52 8.82
C HIS A 310 -11.66 14.97 9.24
N VAL A 311 -12.66 14.07 9.12
CA VAL A 311 -14.02 14.32 9.65
C VAL A 311 -14.25 13.48 10.90
N ARG A 312 -14.52 14.16 12.01
CA ARG A 312 -14.91 13.52 13.27
C ARG A 312 -16.41 13.57 13.44
N CYS A 313 -17.02 12.40 13.63
CA CYS A 313 -18.46 12.27 13.87
C CYS A 313 -18.74 11.76 15.29
N PHE A 314 -19.86 12.20 15.86
CA PHE A 314 -20.48 11.59 17.03
C PHE A 314 -21.76 10.87 16.56
N LEU A 315 -21.74 9.55 16.68
CA LEU A 315 -22.79 8.66 16.21
C LEU A 315 -23.63 8.19 17.39
N SER A 316 -24.94 8.14 17.21
CA SER A 316 -25.85 7.50 18.19
C SER A 316 -26.74 6.48 17.49
N GLY A 317 -27.02 5.37 18.16
CA GLY A 317 -27.94 4.35 17.67
C GLY A 317 -29.34 4.53 18.22
N ASP A 318 -30.32 3.89 17.60
CA ASP A 318 -31.72 3.79 18.03
C ASP A 318 -31.88 3.03 19.37
N ASN A 319 -31.01 2.04 19.60
CA ASN A 319 -30.99 1.23 20.83
C ASN A 319 -30.14 1.83 21.96
N GLY A 320 -29.84 3.14 21.89
CA GLY A 320 -28.93 3.82 22.82
C GLY A 320 -27.47 3.65 22.42
N GLY A 321 -26.59 4.23 23.23
CA GLY A 321 -25.17 4.27 22.96
C GLY A 321 -24.74 5.48 22.09
N SER A 322 -23.50 5.87 22.27
CA SER A 322 -22.85 6.92 21.47
C SER A 322 -21.40 6.53 21.27
N ILE A 323 -20.90 6.69 20.03
CA ILE A 323 -19.52 6.42 19.69
C ILE A 323 -18.94 7.61 18.91
N LYS A 324 -17.66 7.87 19.15
CA LYS A 324 -16.89 8.82 18.35
C LYS A 324 -16.24 8.07 17.18
N ALA A 325 -16.56 8.49 15.97
CA ALA A 325 -15.99 7.96 14.73
C ALA A 325 -15.07 8.98 14.08
N MET A 326 -14.06 8.49 13.36
CA MET A 326 -13.11 9.31 12.62
C MET A 326 -13.01 8.80 11.18
N ALA A 327 -13.26 9.69 10.22
CA ALA A 327 -13.02 9.44 8.82
C ALA A 327 -11.81 10.26 8.36
N PHE A 328 -10.76 9.57 7.94
CA PHE A 328 -9.46 10.19 7.70
C PHE A 328 -9.34 10.78 6.29
N ARG A 329 -8.96 12.07 6.19
CA ARG A 329 -8.63 12.77 4.92
C ARG A 329 -9.76 12.77 3.90
N ILE A 330 -11.00 12.93 4.35
CA ILE A 330 -12.18 12.93 3.46
C ILE A 330 -12.94 14.26 3.46
N ALA A 331 -12.49 15.28 4.17
CA ALA A 331 -13.25 16.52 4.32
C ALA A 331 -13.66 17.14 2.97
N ASP A 332 -12.78 17.07 1.97
CA ASP A 332 -13.01 17.65 0.62
C ASP A 332 -13.64 16.66 -0.37
N THR A 333 -14.05 15.46 0.09
CA THR A 333 -14.74 14.45 -0.74
C THR A 333 -16.27 14.55 -0.60
N GLU A 334 -17.01 13.99 -1.56
CA GLU A 334 -18.47 13.89 -1.48
C GLU A 334 -18.93 13.21 -0.18
N LEU A 335 -18.27 12.12 0.24
CA LEU A 335 -18.57 11.42 1.48
C LEU A 335 -18.32 12.34 2.70
N GLY A 336 -17.21 13.07 2.71
CA GLY A 336 -16.89 14.02 3.79
C GLY A 336 -17.94 15.13 3.91
N GLN A 337 -18.36 15.70 2.79
CA GLN A 337 -19.41 16.70 2.73
C GLN A 337 -20.77 16.12 3.14
N ALA A 338 -21.10 14.90 2.73
CA ALA A 338 -22.32 14.20 3.18
C ALA A 338 -22.35 13.98 4.69
N LEU A 339 -21.21 13.59 5.31
CA LEU A 339 -21.09 13.44 6.76
C LEU A 339 -21.24 14.78 7.50
N LEU A 340 -20.65 15.87 6.99
CA LEU A 340 -20.71 17.20 7.56
C LEU A 340 -22.13 17.80 7.51
N ASN A 341 -22.87 17.49 6.44
CA ASN A 341 -24.20 18.01 6.16
C ASN A 341 -25.32 17.02 6.50
N SER A 342 -25.06 16.03 7.33
CA SER A 342 -25.91 14.85 7.58
C SER A 342 -27.30 15.12 8.17
N GLY A 343 -27.67 16.35 8.54
CA GLY A 343 -29.06 16.78 8.81
C GLY A 343 -29.92 15.97 9.78
N GLY A 344 -29.36 15.03 10.51
CA GLY A 344 -30.08 14.22 11.52
C GLY A 344 -30.82 12.99 10.96
N GLY A 345 -30.59 12.60 9.69
CA GLY A 345 -31.12 11.37 9.11
C GLY A 345 -30.55 10.10 9.75
N LEU A 346 -31.20 8.96 9.49
CA LEU A 346 -30.70 7.64 9.86
C LEU A 346 -29.86 7.09 8.69
N TYR A 347 -28.71 6.50 9.03
CA TYR A 347 -27.74 5.94 8.08
C TYR A 347 -27.36 4.51 8.46
N ASN A 348 -26.87 3.78 7.48
CA ASN A 348 -26.25 2.46 7.65
C ASN A 348 -24.81 2.48 7.16
#